data_2699a0ed2cf62fa2549a1bd378eb5cc4
#
_entry.id   2699a0ed2cf62fa2549a1bd378eb5cc4
#
_cell.length_a   1.000
_cell.length_b   1.000
_cell.length_c   1.000
_cell.angle_alpha   90.00
_cell.angle_beta   90.00
_cell.angle_gamma   90.00
#
_symmetry.space_group_name_H-M   'P 1'
#
loop_
_entity.id
_entity.type
_entity.pdbx_description
1 polymer ?
#
loop_
_entity_poly.entity_id
_entity_poly.type
_entity_poly.pdbx_seq_one_letter_code
_entity_poly.pdbx_strand_id
1 'polypeptide(L)'
;MKVIVDTSVWIEYLKNRPSVTELIDRYLLTGKAYTVGPVIAELLQGAKTEEDYKTLNSNIGGLPFIETNLDDWILAGKLSFKLRKRGITIPITDCIIAALAINHNAAVMSFDRHFQSIPDLRLETAPK
;
A
#
# COMPACT_ATOMS: atom_id res chain seq x y z
N MET A 1 13.80 3.23 -6.86
CA MET A 1 13.00 3.64 -5.69
C MET A 1 11.98 2.59 -5.34
N LYS A 2 11.81 2.30 -4.06
CA LYS A 2 10.78 1.38 -3.59
C LYS A 2 9.39 1.97 -3.79
N VAL A 3 8.43 1.12 -4.19
CA VAL A 3 7.04 1.53 -4.31
C VAL A 3 6.18 0.60 -3.46
N ILE A 4 5.48 1.18 -2.50
CA ILE A 4 4.49 0.44 -1.73
C ILE A 4 3.22 0.40 -2.55
N VAL A 5 2.80 -0.81 -2.93
CA VAL A 5 1.60 -1.01 -3.74
C VAL A 5 0.41 -1.20 -2.80
N ASP A 6 -0.53 -0.27 -2.86
CA ASP A 6 -1.72 -0.29 -2.00
C ASP A 6 -2.69 -1.40 -2.40
N THR A 7 -3.54 -1.76 -1.46
CA THR A 7 -4.57 -2.80 -1.63
C THR A 7 -5.42 -2.57 -2.89
N SER A 8 -5.81 -1.33 -3.16
CA SER A 8 -6.63 -0.99 -4.32
C SER A 8 -6.00 -1.41 -5.65
N VAL A 9 -4.68 -1.30 -5.74
CA VAL A 9 -3.93 -1.70 -6.93
C VAL A 9 -3.80 -3.21 -7.01
N TRP A 10 -3.50 -3.87 -5.89
CA TRP A 10 -3.43 -5.34 -5.85
C TRP A 10 -4.75 -6.00 -6.23
N ILE A 11 -5.88 -5.42 -5.82
CA ILE A 11 -7.20 -5.93 -6.19
C ILE A 11 -7.37 -5.94 -7.70
N GLU A 12 -7.00 -4.86 -8.39
CA GLU A 12 -7.07 -4.79 -9.85
C GLU A 12 -6.06 -5.72 -10.51
N TYR A 13 -4.89 -5.91 -9.91
CA TYR A 13 -3.92 -6.89 -10.36
C TYR A 13 -4.51 -8.31 -10.33
N LEU A 14 -5.15 -8.67 -9.23
CA LEU A 14 -5.76 -10.00 -9.07
C LEU A 14 -6.95 -10.22 -10.01
N LYS A 15 -7.62 -9.14 -10.44
CA LYS A 15 -8.67 -9.22 -11.44
C LYS A 15 -8.13 -9.29 -12.87
N ASN A 16 -6.82 -9.36 -13.02
CA ASN A 16 -6.14 -9.43 -14.32
C ASN A 16 -6.41 -8.21 -15.23
N ARG A 17 -6.55 -7.03 -14.64
CA ARG A 17 -6.68 -5.80 -15.42
C ARG A 17 -5.36 -5.54 -16.17
N PRO A 18 -5.33 -5.55 -17.51
CA PRO A 18 -4.08 -5.60 -18.27
C PRO A 18 -3.11 -4.45 -17.98
N SER A 19 -3.59 -3.23 -17.86
CA SER A 19 -2.72 -2.08 -17.59
C SER A 19 -2.02 -2.19 -16.23
N VAL A 20 -2.69 -2.80 -15.25
CA VAL A 20 -2.16 -3.00 -13.91
C VAL A 20 -1.20 -4.18 -13.87
N THR A 21 -1.60 -5.33 -14.44
CA THR A 21 -0.76 -6.53 -14.41
C THR A 21 0.56 -6.29 -15.14
N GLU A 22 0.53 -5.60 -16.26
CA GLU A 22 1.74 -5.28 -17.02
C GLU A 22 2.72 -4.45 -16.20
N LEU A 23 2.25 -3.40 -15.55
CA LEU A 23 3.11 -2.53 -14.75
C LEU A 23 3.62 -3.23 -13.49
N ILE A 24 2.73 -3.89 -12.75
CA ILE A 24 3.10 -4.54 -11.50
C ILE A 24 4.05 -5.71 -11.75
N ASP A 25 3.84 -6.49 -12.80
CA ASP A 25 4.76 -7.56 -13.16
C ASP A 25 6.17 -7.03 -13.39
N ARG A 26 6.31 -5.88 -14.05
CA ARG A 26 7.62 -5.25 -14.22
C ARG A 26 8.23 -4.84 -12.89
N TYR A 27 7.42 -4.29 -11.99
CA TYR A 27 7.90 -3.89 -10.66
C TYR A 27 8.32 -5.10 -9.83
N LEU A 28 7.61 -6.21 -9.96
CA LEU A 28 7.99 -7.46 -9.28
C LEU A 28 9.31 -7.99 -9.81
N LEU A 29 9.50 -7.98 -11.12
CA LEU A 29 10.73 -8.45 -11.75
C LEU A 29 11.95 -7.62 -11.36
N THR A 30 11.77 -6.33 -11.16
CA THR A 30 12.88 -5.42 -10.84
C THR A 30 13.06 -5.19 -9.34
N GLY A 31 12.26 -5.86 -8.49
CA GLY A 31 12.33 -5.70 -7.04
C GLY A 31 11.82 -4.35 -6.54
N LYS A 32 11.00 -3.68 -7.32
CA LYS A 32 10.50 -2.34 -7.00
C LYS A 32 9.20 -2.36 -6.20
N ALA A 33 8.39 -3.42 -6.32
CA ALA A 33 7.10 -3.54 -5.63
C ALA A 33 7.29 -4.07 -4.21
N TYR A 34 6.81 -3.33 -3.23
CA TYR A 34 6.89 -3.69 -1.81
C TYR A 34 5.51 -3.77 -1.21
N THR A 35 5.36 -4.64 -0.21
CA THR A 35 4.14 -4.74 0.59
C THR A 35 4.42 -4.36 2.04
N VAL A 36 3.35 -4.09 2.76
CA VAL A 36 3.39 -3.71 4.17
C VAL A 36 2.26 -4.43 4.91
N GLY A 37 2.36 -4.51 6.23
CA GLY A 37 1.40 -5.24 7.05
C GLY A 37 -0.06 -4.90 6.81
N PRO A 38 -0.45 -3.62 6.81
CA PRO A 38 -1.86 -3.25 6.56
C PRO A 38 -2.40 -3.76 5.23
N VAL A 39 -1.60 -3.73 4.17
CA VAL A 39 -2.00 -4.23 2.85
C VAL A 39 -2.20 -5.73 2.88
N ILE A 40 -1.28 -6.45 3.51
CA ILE A 40 -1.40 -7.92 3.67
C ILE A 40 -2.71 -8.28 4.37
N ALA A 41 -2.98 -7.61 5.50
CA ALA A 41 -4.19 -7.88 6.28
C ALA A 41 -5.46 -7.61 5.48
N GLU A 42 -5.50 -6.50 4.76
CA GLU A 42 -6.66 -6.14 3.93
C GLU A 42 -6.89 -7.13 2.79
N LEU A 43 -5.81 -7.56 2.12
CA LEU A 43 -5.92 -8.54 1.04
C LEU A 43 -6.43 -9.89 1.54
N LEU A 44 -5.87 -10.40 2.63
CA LEU A 44 -6.28 -11.68 3.19
C LEU A 44 -7.72 -11.64 3.72
N GLN A 45 -8.09 -10.55 4.39
CA GLN A 45 -9.46 -10.35 4.86
C GLN A 45 -10.47 -10.39 3.71
N GLY A 46 -10.09 -9.89 2.55
CA GLY A 46 -10.96 -9.82 1.38
C GLY A 46 -11.14 -11.13 0.63
N ALA A 47 -10.45 -12.20 1.00
CA ALA A 47 -10.61 -13.50 0.34
C ALA A 47 -12.03 -14.03 0.54
N LYS A 48 -12.63 -14.54 -0.53
CA LYS A 48 -14.02 -15.01 -0.50
C LYS A 48 -14.16 -16.48 -0.16
N THR A 49 -13.11 -17.26 -0.38
CA THR A 49 -13.10 -18.70 -0.11
C THR A 49 -11.81 -19.11 0.59
N GLU A 50 -11.83 -20.29 1.21
CA GLU A 50 -10.61 -20.86 1.81
C GLU A 50 -9.50 -21.05 0.78
N GLU A 51 -9.88 -21.42 -0.44
CA GLU A 51 -8.92 -21.64 -1.52
C GLU A 51 -8.27 -20.32 -1.92
N ASP A 52 -9.07 -19.25 -2.10
CA ASP A 52 -8.55 -17.93 -2.39
C ASP A 52 -7.60 -17.44 -1.30
N TYR A 53 -7.97 -17.65 -0.04
CA TYR A 53 -7.13 -17.30 1.10
C TYR A 53 -5.77 -18.00 1.03
N LYS A 54 -5.77 -19.30 0.79
CA LYS A 54 -4.52 -20.07 0.71
C LYS A 54 -3.64 -19.61 -0.43
N THR A 55 -4.24 -19.32 -1.59
CA THR A 55 -3.51 -18.83 -2.76
C THR A 55 -2.87 -17.49 -2.48
N LEU A 56 -3.64 -16.55 -1.91
CA LEU A 56 -3.12 -15.22 -1.54
C LEU A 56 -1.99 -15.33 -0.52
N ASN A 57 -2.19 -16.13 0.51
CA ASN A 57 -1.20 -16.29 1.57
C ASN A 57 0.12 -16.84 1.03
N SER A 58 0.06 -17.80 0.11
CA SER A 58 1.26 -18.35 -0.52
C SER A 58 1.99 -17.31 -1.37
N ASN A 59 1.24 -16.50 -2.12
CA ASN A 59 1.83 -15.50 -3.01
C ASN A 59 2.43 -14.32 -2.25
N ILE A 60 1.78 -13.89 -1.17
CA ILE A 60 2.25 -12.76 -0.35
C ILE A 60 3.63 -13.04 0.23
N GLY A 61 3.90 -14.27 0.64
CA GLY A 61 5.18 -14.64 1.25
C GLY A 61 6.41 -14.39 0.38
N GLY A 62 6.22 -14.25 -0.94
CA GLY A 62 7.32 -13.98 -1.87
C GLY A 62 7.55 -12.50 -2.17
N LEU A 63 6.75 -11.60 -1.61
CA LEU A 63 6.89 -10.17 -1.89
C LEU A 63 7.90 -9.51 -0.97
N PRO A 64 8.70 -8.55 -1.48
CA PRO A 64 9.50 -7.70 -0.61
C PRO A 64 8.61 -6.98 0.41
N PHE A 65 9.06 -6.91 1.66
CA PHE A 65 8.25 -6.45 2.77
C PHE A 65 8.97 -5.36 3.55
N ILE A 66 8.22 -4.35 4.00
CA ILE A 66 8.72 -3.31 4.91
C ILE A 66 8.02 -3.48 6.25
N GLU A 67 8.82 -3.75 7.29
CA GLU A 67 8.31 -3.89 8.65
C GLU A 67 7.95 -2.54 9.25
N THR A 68 6.91 -2.54 10.08
CA THR A 68 6.45 -1.34 10.78
C THR A 68 7.10 -1.27 12.15
N ASN A 69 7.78 -0.17 12.45
CA ASN A 69 8.39 0.06 13.74
C ASN A 69 7.68 1.19 14.51
N LEU A 70 8.15 1.49 15.71
CA LEU A 70 7.53 2.49 16.58
C LEU A 70 7.47 3.87 15.90
N ASP A 71 8.54 4.28 15.24
CA ASP A 71 8.60 5.59 14.58
C ASP A 71 7.55 5.73 13.48
N ASP A 72 7.25 4.63 12.79
CA ASP A 72 6.22 4.62 11.76
C ASP A 72 4.83 4.86 12.36
N TRP A 73 4.54 4.20 13.49
CA TRP A 73 3.28 4.40 14.20
C TRP A 73 3.14 5.82 14.73
N ILE A 74 4.22 6.38 15.27
CA ILE A 74 4.23 7.75 15.77
C ILE A 74 3.95 8.73 14.63
N LEU A 75 4.61 8.55 13.49
CA LEU A 75 4.38 9.41 12.33
C LEU A 75 2.93 9.29 11.81
N ALA A 76 2.39 8.07 11.77
CA ALA A 76 1.01 7.85 11.34
C ALA A 76 0.02 8.64 12.21
N GLY A 77 0.19 8.57 13.52
CA GLY A 77 -0.63 9.32 14.46
C GLY A 77 -0.50 10.83 14.27
N LYS A 78 0.72 11.30 14.07
CA LYS A 78 0.98 12.73 13.81
C LYS A 78 0.32 13.20 12.51
N LEU A 79 0.41 12.43 11.45
CA LEU A 79 -0.22 12.75 10.17
C LEU A 79 -1.74 12.85 10.33
N SER A 80 -2.35 11.87 10.97
CA SER A 80 -3.79 11.87 11.22
C SER A 80 -4.22 13.09 12.05
N PHE A 81 -3.48 13.38 13.10
CA PHE A 81 -3.75 14.53 13.98
C PHE A 81 -3.71 15.85 13.20
N LYS A 82 -2.65 16.07 12.42
CA LYS A 82 -2.48 17.30 11.65
C LYS A 82 -3.54 17.47 10.57
N LEU A 83 -3.90 16.38 9.89
CA LEU A 83 -4.93 16.42 8.85
C LEU A 83 -6.30 16.75 9.45
N ARG A 84 -6.63 16.14 10.60
CA ARG A 84 -7.89 16.44 11.29
C ARG A 84 -8.00 17.92 11.68
N LYS A 85 -6.91 18.52 12.08
CA LYS A 85 -6.90 19.97 12.37
C LYS A 85 -7.25 20.81 11.15
N ARG A 86 -7.00 20.29 9.96
CA ARG A 86 -7.36 20.93 8.70
C ARG A 86 -8.73 20.48 8.18
N GLY A 87 -9.49 19.73 8.98
CA GLY A 87 -10.80 19.22 8.59
C GLY A 87 -10.76 18.00 7.66
N ILE A 88 -9.60 17.33 7.58
CA ILE A 88 -9.42 16.17 6.70
C ILE A 88 -9.30 14.92 7.56
N THR A 89 -10.18 13.95 7.34
CA THR A 89 -10.14 12.66 8.02
C THR A 89 -9.76 11.56 7.04
N ILE A 90 -8.66 10.87 7.33
CA ILE A 90 -8.16 9.74 6.54
C ILE A 90 -8.09 8.53 7.44
N PRO A 91 -8.45 7.32 6.95
CA PRO A 91 -8.33 6.10 7.75
C PRO A 91 -6.91 5.94 8.29
N ILE A 92 -6.80 5.45 9.53
CA ILE A 92 -5.49 5.30 10.17
C ILE A 92 -4.60 4.31 9.40
N THR A 93 -5.20 3.32 8.72
CA THR A 93 -4.46 2.39 7.87
C THR A 93 -3.75 3.10 6.71
N ASP A 94 -4.39 4.10 6.11
CA ASP A 94 -3.76 4.90 5.06
C ASP A 94 -2.65 5.79 5.62
N CYS A 95 -2.85 6.30 6.83
CA CYS A 95 -1.82 7.10 7.50
C CYS A 95 -0.58 6.27 7.82
N ILE A 96 -0.73 5.00 8.23
CA ILE A 96 0.44 4.15 8.49
C ILE A 96 1.15 3.75 7.20
N ILE A 97 0.41 3.51 6.12
CA ILE A 97 1.02 3.24 4.82
C ILE A 97 1.85 4.45 4.37
N ALA A 98 1.29 5.64 4.51
CA ALA A 98 2.00 6.88 4.17
C ALA A 98 3.24 7.10 5.05
N ALA A 99 3.12 6.85 6.34
CA ALA A 99 4.24 6.98 7.28
C ALA A 99 5.38 6.03 6.92
N LEU A 100 5.05 4.79 6.57
CA LEU A 100 6.03 3.81 6.11
C LEU A 100 6.75 4.30 4.86
N ALA A 101 6.01 4.83 3.91
CA ALA A 101 6.61 5.36 2.68
C ALA A 101 7.55 6.52 2.97
N ILE A 102 7.15 7.46 3.80
CA ILE A 102 7.95 8.63 4.15
C ILE A 102 9.23 8.21 4.88
N ASN A 103 9.11 7.37 5.91
CA ASN A 103 10.25 6.98 6.72
C ASN A 103 11.21 6.03 6.01
N HIS A 104 10.73 5.26 5.05
CA HIS A 104 11.54 4.26 4.34
C HIS A 104 11.91 4.68 2.92
N ASN A 105 11.72 5.95 2.61
CA ASN A 105 12.09 6.53 1.32
C ASN A 105 11.46 5.77 0.13
N ALA A 106 10.16 5.53 0.23
CA ALA A 106 9.38 4.86 -0.79
C ALA A 106 8.29 5.78 -1.31
N ALA A 107 7.73 5.45 -2.47
CA ALA A 107 6.51 6.06 -2.97
C ALA A 107 5.33 5.14 -2.71
N VAL A 108 4.11 5.66 -2.79
CA VAL A 108 2.88 4.87 -2.71
C VAL A 108 2.19 4.90 -4.07
N MET A 109 1.75 3.73 -4.53
CA MET A 109 0.88 3.61 -5.69
C MET A 109 -0.49 3.16 -5.22
N SER A 110 -1.52 3.96 -5.51
CA SER A 110 -2.88 3.68 -5.06
C SER A 110 -3.88 4.30 -6.03
N PHE A 111 -5.06 3.69 -6.13
CA PHE A 111 -6.22 4.31 -6.77
C PHE A 111 -7.02 5.17 -5.81
N ASP A 112 -6.69 5.12 -4.53
CA ASP A 112 -7.38 5.86 -3.49
C ASP A 112 -6.84 7.29 -3.41
N ARG A 113 -7.73 8.27 -3.46
CA ARG A 113 -7.36 9.68 -3.43
C ARG A 113 -6.93 10.18 -2.05
N HIS A 114 -7.16 9.41 -0.99
CA HIS A 114 -6.77 9.80 0.36
C HIS A 114 -5.30 10.22 0.44
N PHE A 115 -4.44 9.52 -0.28
CA PHE A 115 -3.00 9.77 -0.23
C PHE A 115 -2.59 11.14 -0.78
N GLN A 116 -3.41 11.73 -1.65
CA GLN A 116 -3.10 13.04 -2.23
C GLN A 116 -3.12 14.17 -1.22
N SER A 117 -3.81 13.99 -0.09
CA SER A 117 -3.91 14.99 0.96
C SER A 117 -2.74 14.97 1.94
N ILE A 118 -1.86 13.98 1.84
CA ILE A 118 -0.79 13.78 2.82
C ILE A 118 0.46 14.53 2.35
N PRO A 119 0.96 15.50 3.16
CA PRO A 119 2.16 16.24 2.80
C PRO A 119 3.39 15.35 2.83
N ASP A 120 4.39 15.70 2.04
CA ASP A 120 5.70 15.01 1.96
C ASP A 120 5.66 13.58 1.44
N LEU A 121 4.50 13.09 1.04
CA LEU A 121 4.35 11.75 0.50
C LEU A 121 4.58 11.77 -1.01
N ARG A 122 5.47 10.89 -1.48
CA ARG A 122 5.66 10.67 -2.92
C ARG A 122 4.62 9.69 -3.42
N LEU A 123 3.98 10.04 -4.52
CA LEU A 123 3.00 9.18 -5.16
C LEU A 123 3.53 8.71 -6.51
N GLU A 124 3.37 7.43 -6.78
CA GLU A 124 3.62 6.86 -8.08
C GLU A 124 2.29 6.77 -8.80
N THR A 125 2.24 7.19 -10.06
CA THR A 125 0.98 7.21 -10.81
C THR A 125 0.48 5.79 -11.06
N ALA A 126 -0.76 5.51 -10.63
CA ALA A 126 -1.39 4.23 -10.90
C ALA A 126 -1.84 4.15 -12.36
N PRO A 127 -1.80 2.96 -13.00
CA PRO A 127 -2.23 2.82 -14.39
C PRO A 127 -3.73 3.07 -14.55
N LYS A 128 -4.11 3.61 -15.67
CA LYS A 128 -5.54 3.86 -15.97
C LYS A 128 -6.30 2.59 -16.36
#